data_7905d313e44854d7fd247e6a9b595a1a
#
_entry.id   7905d313e44854d7fd247e6a9b595a1a
#
_cell.length_a   1.000
_cell.length_b   1.000
_cell.length_c   1.000
_cell.angle_alpha   90.00
_cell.angle_beta   90.00
_cell.angle_gamma   90.00
#
_symmetry.space_group_name_H-M   'P 1'
#
loop_
_entity.id
_entity.type
_entity.pdbx_description
1 polymer ?
#
loop_
_entity_poly.entity_id
_entity_poly.type
_entity_poly.pdbx_seq_one_letter_code
_entity_poly.pdbx_strand_id
1 'polypeptide(L)'
;IKQDIAFDWNANPNKIYMPEEKRTLSLSVDETSYLPAMLGVYRNGTPVDPEAFLAKVERCILEAFPNENGALDIAEPRYNEMFSAAVLETDVVFTGASGTNELAWTLTMKNGDTIRLKHTFEVLPLVHEAFTAEDTPLNTIEDLKALLDRIDGEVPADTVVDIYLPPVTYTGDLHISSRAVNLYGCCDGSGRTVIEGSLTVSTHVPDKVVLHDLDFVGNGGNGLTATASTMIENCSFTGYDIGAAVENGGMIGVEACTFRNNKIGFSYDTLSYSFSKDGFPDCRIEGNDVGIQFVNLPGAMPLDFFGTVFSGNGTDIDNPIQNPIDLSNAIFE
;
A
#
# COMPACT_ATOMS: atom_id res chain seq x y z
N ILE A 1 2.54 -5.66 8.28
CA ILE A 1 1.11 -5.44 8.03
C ILE A 1 0.75 -4.07 8.57
N LYS A 2 0.86 -3.03 7.73
CA LYS A 2 0.57 -1.64 8.11
C LYS A 2 -0.71 -1.15 7.45
N GLN A 3 -1.82 -1.88 7.55
CA GLN A 3 -3.01 -1.53 6.77
C GLN A 3 -4.30 -1.64 7.52
N ASP A 4 -4.34 -0.90 8.58
CA ASP A 4 -5.48 -0.98 9.45
C ASP A 4 -6.34 0.29 9.43
N ILE A 5 -6.01 1.24 8.55
CA ILE A 5 -6.77 2.47 8.38
C ILE A 5 -7.02 2.69 6.89
N ALA A 6 -8.28 2.79 6.53
CA ALA A 6 -8.71 3.29 5.24
C ALA A 6 -9.22 4.74 5.40
N PHE A 7 -8.76 5.62 4.52
CA PHE A 7 -9.23 7.00 4.46
C PHE A 7 -10.29 7.11 3.38
N ASP A 8 -11.41 7.74 3.68
CA ASP A 8 -12.39 8.11 2.66
C ASP A 8 -11.97 9.39 1.96
N TRP A 9 -11.16 9.26 0.94
CA TRP A 9 -10.57 10.36 0.18
C TRP A 9 -11.59 11.14 -0.66
N ASN A 10 -12.68 10.49 -1.03
CA ASN A 10 -13.64 11.09 -1.96
C ASN A 10 -14.80 11.79 -1.27
N ALA A 11 -15.22 11.31 -0.10
CA ALA A 11 -16.43 11.78 0.54
C ALA A 11 -16.15 12.71 1.74
N ASN A 12 -15.17 12.40 2.59
CA ASN A 12 -14.86 13.20 3.77
C ASN A 12 -13.43 12.94 4.28
N PRO A 13 -12.50 13.88 4.10
CA PRO A 13 -11.11 13.72 4.52
C PRO A 13 -10.91 13.62 6.03
N ASN A 14 -11.94 13.85 6.82
CA ASN A 14 -11.90 13.75 8.28
C ASN A 14 -12.46 12.43 8.82
N LYS A 15 -12.76 11.49 7.95
CA LYS A 15 -13.21 10.16 8.33
C LYS A 15 -12.06 9.16 8.25
N ILE A 16 -11.92 8.36 9.29
CA ILE A 16 -10.96 7.26 9.37
C ILE A 16 -11.72 5.98 9.65
N TYR A 17 -11.52 4.98 8.80
CA TYR A 17 -12.08 3.64 9.02
C TYR A 17 -11.06 2.81 9.76
N MET A 18 -11.42 2.31 10.93
CA MET A 18 -10.56 1.49 11.77
C MET A 18 -11.22 0.15 12.08
N PRO A 19 -10.44 -0.95 12.11
CA PRO A 19 -10.92 -2.20 12.66
C PRO A 19 -11.19 -2.05 14.16
N GLU A 20 -11.98 -2.96 14.72
CA GLU A 20 -12.34 -2.95 16.14
C GLU A 20 -11.14 -3.18 17.07
N GLU A 21 -10.08 -3.80 16.57
CA GLU A 21 -8.86 -4.07 17.32
C GLU A 21 -7.93 -2.86 17.34
N LYS A 22 -7.17 -2.72 18.45
CA LYS A 22 -6.15 -1.69 18.59
C LYS A 22 -5.06 -1.87 17.54
N ARG A 23 -4.69 -0.79 16.85
CA ARG A 23 -3.71 -0.83 15.76
C ARG A 23 -2.71 0.33 15.85
N THR A 24 -1.50 0.06 15.36
CA THR A 24 -0.45 1.09 15.27
C THR A 24 -0.72 2.01 14.09
N LEU A 25 -0.77 3.30 14.35
CA LEU A 25 -0.92 4.36 13.37
C LEU A 25 0.38 5.10 13.19
N SER A 26 0.80 5.27 11.94
CA SER A 26 1.79 6.29 11.60
C SER A 26 1.04 7.60 11.38
N LEU A 27 1.20 8.52 12.30
CA LEU A 27 0.71 9.88 12.15
C LEU A 27 1.76 10.67 11.40
N SER A 28 1.42 11.09 10.20
CA SER A 28 2.23 12.03 9.43
C SER A 28 1.49 13.34 9.35
N VAL A 29 2.19 14.41 9.69
CA VAL A 29 1.68 15.76 9.56
C VAL A 29 2.36 16.40 8.37
N ASP A 30 1.77 16.25 7.22
CA ASP A 30 2.14 16.92 5.98
C ASP A 30 0.90 17.60 5.37
N GLU A 31 1.09 18.40 4.34
CA GLU A 31 -0.01 19.08 3.64
C GLU A 31 -0.98 18.10 2.97
N THR A 32 -0.62 16.83 2.87
CA THR A 32 -1.38 15.79 2.22
C THR A 32 -2.02 14.82 3.19
N SER A 33 -1.66 14.86 4.49
CA SER A 33 -2.28 14.01 5.48
C SER A 33 -3.67 14.55 5.85
N TYR A 34 -4.63 13.68 5.91
CA TYR A 34 -6.05 13.99 6.16
C TYR A 34 -6.38 14.18 7.64
N LEU A 35 -5.55 13.76 8.52
CA LEU A 35 -5.47 14.32 9.85
C LEU A 35 -4.73 15.64 9.65
N PRO A 36 -5.35 16.81 9.87
CA PRO A 36 -4.89 18.01 9.26
C PRO A 36 -3.43 18.17 9.46
N ALA A 37 -2.81 18.04 8.35
CA ALA A 37 -1.51 18.50 8.14
C ALA A 37 -1.51 19.95 8.55
N MET A 38 -0.83 20.16 9.57
CA MET A 38 -0.81 21.41 10.23
C MET A 38 -0.25 22.55 9.48
N LEU A 39 0.19 22.42 8.26
CA LEU A 39 1.16 23.38 7.87
C LEU A 39 0.96 23.99 6.49
N GLY A 40 -0.28 24.19 6.10
CA GLY A 40 -0.51 25.45 5.44
C GLY A 40 -0.41 26.57 6.50
N VAL A 41 0.77 26.87 7.05
CA VAL A 41 0.91 28.03 7.92
C VAL A 41 0.73 29.26 7.08
N TYR A 42 -0.47 29.79 7.11
CA TYR A 42 -0.82 31.04 6.46
C TYR A 42 -0.66 32.16 7.46
N ARG A 43 0.19 33.11 7.14
CA ARG A 43 0.24 34.36 7.85
C ARG A 43 -0.56 35.40 7.06
N ASN A 44 -1.73 35.79 7.58
CA ASN A 44 -2.65 36.72 6.90
C ASN A 44 -3.05 36.26 5.49
N GLY A 45 -3.32 34.96 5.31
CA GLY A 45 -3.69 34.41 4.00
C GLY A 45 -2.54 34.17 3.03
N THR A 46 -1.30 34.40 3.42
CA THR A 46 -0.11 34.12 2.60
C THR A 46 0.58 32.85 3.10
N PRO A 47 0.86 31.85 2.23
CA PRO A 47 1.61 30.66 2.62
C PRO A 47 2.98 31.05 3.21
N VAL A 48 3.35 30.41 4.31
CA VAL A 48 4.69 30.54 4.89
C VAL A 48 5.51 29.34 4.42
N ASP A 49 6.77 29.57 4.06
CA ASP A 49 7.71 28.52 3.73
C ASP A 49 7.81 27.51 4.90
N PRO A 50 7.45 26.22 4.67
CA PRO A 50 7.41 25.21 5.71
C PRO A 50 8.78 24.98 6.37
N GLU A 51 9.86 24.96 5.59
CA GLU A 51 11.21 24.77 6.12
C GLU A 51 11.62 25.94 7.06
N ALA A 52 11.36 27.18 6.62
CA ALA A 52 11.62 28.37 7.44
C ALA A 52 10.74 28.43 8.68
N PHE A 53 9.55 27.83 8.65
CA PHE A 53 8.68 27.69 9.81
C PHE A 53 9.24 26.65 10.78
N LEU A 54 9.58 25.45 10.31
CA LEU A 54 10.14 24.37 11.13
C LEU A 54 11.44 24.77 11.82
N ALA A 55 12.28 25.55 11.15
CA ALA A 55 13.51 26.09 11.74
C ALA A 55 13.27 26.93 13.00
N LYS A 56 12.03 27.40 13.22
CA LYS A 56 11.63 28.18 14.40
C LYS A 56 10.95 27.35 15.47
N VAL A 57 10.60 26.10 15.20
CA VAL A 57 10.01 25.18 16.17
C VAL A 57 11.10 24.64 17.07
N GLU A 58 10.90 24.72 18.39
CA GLU A 58 11.79 24.17 19.39
C GLU A 58 11.31 22.79 19.86
N ARG A 59 9.99 22.62 20.00
CA ARG A 59 9.38 21.40 20.51
C ARG A 59 7.99 21.21 19.93
N CYS A 60 7.62 19.96 19.69
CA CYS A 60 6.28 19.58 19.27
C CYS A 60 5.74 18.45 20.16
N ILE A 61 4.55 18.65 20.71
CA ILE A 61 3.87 17.65 21.54
C ILE A 61 2.54 17.29 20.90
N LEU A 62 2.31 15.99 20.71
CA LEU A 62 0.99 15.45 20.44
C LEU A 62 0.24 15.37 21.77
N GLU A 63 -0.69 16.30 22.04
CA GLU A 63 -1.38 16.40 23.33
C GLU A 63 -2.66 15.59 23.39
N ALA A 64 -3.46 15.64 22.33
CA ALA A 64 -4.73 14.95 22.26
C ALA A 64 -4.73 14.06 21.03
N PHE A 65 -4.62 12.80 21.25
CA PHE A 65 -4.89 11.73 20.31
C PHE A 65 -5.05 10.47 21.17
N PRO A 66 -6.19 9.78 21.11
CA PRO A 66 -6.39 8.61 21.94
C PRO A 66 -5.33 7.53 21.66
N ASN A 67 -4.38 7.38 22.57
CA ASN A 67 -3.30 6.41 22.47
C ASN A 67 -2.87 5.91 23.86
N GLU A 68 -2.06 4.85 23.90
CA GLU A 68 -1.65 4.21 25.16
C GLU A 68 -0.68 5.05 26.02
N ASN A 69 0.02 5.99 25.39
CA ASN A 69 1.12 6.73 26.02
C ASN A 69 0.70 8.13 26.49
N GLY A 70 -0.51 8.59 26.19
CA GLY A 70 -0.94 9.95 26.44
C GLY A 70 -0.24 10.97 25.55
N ALA A 71 0.21 12.10 26.13
CA ALA A 71 0.92 13.11 25.36
C ALA A 71 2.33 12.63 24.95
N LEU A 72 2.65 12.78 23.67
CA LEU A 72 3.92 12.34 23.10
C LEU A 72 4.74 13.53 22.65
N ASP A 73 6.01 13.54 23.06
CA ASP A 73 6.99 14.50 22.60
C ASP A 73 7.60 14.01 21.27
N ILE A 74 7.39 14.77 20.22
CA ILE A 74 7.94 14.46 18.89
C ILE A 74 9.31 15.16 18.81
N ALA A 75 10.35 14.37 18.83
CA ALA A 75 11.71 14.83 19.06
C ALA A 75 12.22 15.83 18.02
N GLU A 76 11.90 15.66 16.73
CA GLU A 76 12.39 16.57 15.69
C GLU A 76 11.40 16.64 14.52
N PRO A 77 10.68 17.77 14.36
CA PRO A 77 9.98 18.03 13.12
C PRO A 77 11.00 18.18 11.97
N ARG A 78 10.80 17.48 10.90
CA ARG A 78 11.70 17.51 9.74
C ARG A 78 10.98 17.95 8.48
N TYR A 79 11.74 18.60 7.60
CA TYR A 79 11.28 18.90 6.26
C TYR A 79 11.45 17.69 5.36
N ASN A 80 10.41 17.35 4.63
CA ASN A 80 10.45 16.31 3.62
C ASN A 80 10.53 16.96 2.24
N GLU A 81 11.69 16.89 1.61
CA GLU A 81 11.94 17.50 0.30
C GLU A 81 11.05 16.90 -0.81
N MET A 82 10.71 15.62 -0.70
CA MET A 82 9.89 14.93 -1.69
C MET A 82 8.48 15.51 -1.75
N PHE A 83 7.89 15.85 -0.62
CA PHE A 83 6.54 16.40 -0.54
C PHE A 83 6.51 17.92 -0.40
N SER A 84 7.68 18.57 -0.35
CA SER A 84 7.80 20.01 -0.06
C SER A 84 7.02 20.42 1.19
N ALA A 85 7.00 19.56 2.18
CA ALA A 85 6.18 19.67 3.37
C ALA A 85 6.99 19.48 4.65
N ALA A 86 6.52 20.09 5.72
CA ALA A 86 7.00 19.80 7.05
C ALA A 86 6.34 18.53 7.56
N VAL A 87 7.12 17.57 8.00
CA VAL A 87 6.63 16.29 8.45
C VAL A 87 6.91 16.09 9.93
N LEU A 88 5.85 15.82 10.68
CA LEU A 88 5.90 15.33 12.05
C LEU A 88 5.42 13.89 12.01
N GLU A 89 6.30 12.95 12.24
CA GLU A 89 5.98 11.53 12.21
C GLU A 89 6.09 10.93 13.61
N THR A 90 5.08 10.17 13.98
CA THR A 90 5.13 9.29 15.15
C THR A 90 4.21 8.09 14.92
N ASP A 91 4.66 6.93 15.37
CA ASP A 91 3.83 5.74 15.43
C ASP A 91 3.13 5.69 16.79
N VAL A 92 1.81 5.57 16.78
CA VAL A 92 0.99 5.49 17.97
C VAL A 92 -0.03 4.38 17.86
N VAL A 93 -0.35 3.73 18.97
CA VAL A 93 -1.47 2.80 19.06
C VAL A 93 -2.73 3.60 19.41
N PHE A 94 -3.67 3.64 18.48
CA PHE A 94 -4.95 4.32 18.70
C PHE A 94 -5.80 3.54 19.71
N THR A 95 -6.31 4.23 20.71
CA THR A 95 -7.15 3.66 21.77
C THR A 95 -8.54 4.29 21.83
N GLY A 96 -8.86 5.15 20.86
CA GLY A 96 -10.15 5.84 20.81
C GLY A 96 -11.30 4.90 20.41
N ALA A 97 -12.49 5.30 20.75
CA ALA A 97 -13.72 4.65 20.31
C ALA A 97 -14.17 5.18 18.95
N SER A 98 -15.02 4.43 18.28
CA SER A 98 -15.76 4.93 17.10
C SER A 98 -16.53 6.20 17.45
N GLY A 99 -16.65 7.10 16.47
CA GLY A 99 -17.25 8.41 16.62
C GLY A 99 -16.22 9.54 16.60
N THR A 100 -16.60 10.68 17.14
CA THR A 100 -15.79 11.90 17.09
C THR A 100 -14.61 11.84 18.05
N ASN A 101 -13.41 12.05 17.51
CA ASN A 101 -12.15 12.11 18.26
C ASN A 101 -11.44 13.44 18.01
N GLU A 102 -10.55 13.84 18.91
CA GLU A 102 -9.73 15.05 18.80
C GLU A 102 -8.26 14.69 18.56
N LEU A 103 -7.63 15.42 17.67
CA LEU A 103 -6.19 15.50 17.50
C LEU A 103 -5.74 16.91 17.87
N ALA A 104 -4.77 17.06 18.76
CA ALA A 104 -4.20 18.35 19.10
C ALA A 104 -2.68 18.27 19.19
N TRP A 105 -2.04 19.25 18.56
CA TRP A 105 -0.60 19.46 18.60
C TRP A 105 -0.28 20.77 19.31
N THR A 106 0.76 20.76 20.16
CA THR A 106 1.30 21.98 20.75
C THR A 106 2.73 22.17 20.27
N LEU A 107 2.97 23.25 19.55
CA LEU A 107 4.27 23.67 19.09
C LEU A 107 4.81 24.76 20.01
N THR A 108 6.00 24.56 20.57
CA THR A 108 6.76 25.60 21.25
C THR A 108 7.78 26.15 20.27
N MET A 109 7.72 27.45 20.06
CA MET A 109 8.62 28.16 19.16
C MET A 109 9.89 28.61 19.91
N LYS A 110 11.01 28.74 19.21
CA LYS A 110 12.30 29.22 19.78
C LYS A 110 12.24 30.61 20.41
N ASN A 111 11.23 31.40 20.05
CA ASN A 111 11.01 32.72 20.70
C ASN A 111 10.14 32.63 21.96
N GLY A 112 9.75 31.44 22.38
CA GLY A 112 8.90 31.18 23.55
C GLY A 112 7.39 31.21 23.27
N ASP A 113 6.95 31.51 22.05
CA ASP A 113 5.54 31.45 21.69
C ASP A 113 5.05 30.00 21.66
N THR A 114 3.78 29.81 21.94
CA THR A 114 3.13 28.48 21.85
C THR A 114 1.99 28.56 20.86
N ILE A 115 1.95 27.60 19.94
CA ILE A 115 0.89 27.44 18.95
C ILE A 115 0.21 26.11 19.23
N ARG A 116 -1.12 26.13 19.43
CA ARG A 116 -1.93 24.92 19.60
C ARG A 116 -2.82 24.73 18.40
N LEU A 117 -2.75 23.55 17.83
CA LEU A 117 -3.48 23.16 16.63
C LEU A 117 -4.41 22.01 17.00
N LYS A 118 -5.69 22.21 16.76
CA LYS A 118 -6.74 21.23 17.07
C LYS A 118 -7.49 20.83 15.82
N HIS A 119 -7.78 19.56 15.75
CA HIS A 119 -8.62 18.98 14.73
C HIS A 119 -9.59 17.97 15.31
N THR A 120 -10.74 17.86 14.69
CA THR A 120 -11.74 16.86 15.02
C THR A 120 -11.91 15.92 13.84
N PHE A 121 -11.84 14.64 14.09
CA PHE A 121 -12.04 13.61 13.08
C PHE A 121 -13.03 12.56 13.57
N GLU A 122 -13.64 11.85 12.63
CA GLU A 122 -14.60 10.79 12.91
C GLU A 122 -13.94 9.43 12.65
N VAL A 123 -13.98 8.56 13.65
CA VAL A 123 -13.56 7.17 13.53
C VAL A 123 -14.77 6.30 13.28
N LEU A 124 -14.78 5.60 12.18
CA LEU A 124 -15.81 4.64 11.79
C LEU A 124 -15.25 3.22 11.92
N PRO A 125 -16.09 2.24 12.29
CA PRO A 125 -15.65 0.85 12.27
C PRO A 125 -15.32 0.43 10.84
N LEU A 126 -14.18 -0.24 10.67
CA LEU A 126 -13.85 -0.90 9.42
C LEU A 126 -14.65 -2.22 9.37
N VAL A 127 -15.64 -2.26 8.50
CA VAL A 127 -16.48 -3.43 8.30
C VAL A 127 -15.85 -4.32 7.24
N HIS A 128 -15.74 -5.62 7.56
CA HIS A 128 -15.29 -6.64 6.62
C HIS A 128 -16.45 -7.53 6.23
N GLU A 129 -16.57 -7.83 4.95
CA GLU A 129 -17.48 -8.85 4.42
C GLU A 129 -16.65 -9.92 3.72
N ALA A 130 -16.77 -11.16 4.18
CA ALA A 130 -16.00 -12.29 3.69
C ALA A 130 -16.89 -13.19 2.82
N PHE A 131 -16.32 -13.65 1.70
CA PHE A 131 -16.93 -14.62 0.81
C PHE A 131 -16.06 -15.87 0.72
N THR A 132 -16.69 -17.03 0.90
CA THR A 132 -16.02 -18.33 0.86
C THR A 132 -16.74 -19.28 -0.10
N ALA A 133 -16.08 -20.37 -0.47
CA ALA A 133 -16.70 -21.43 -1.29
C ALA A 133 -17.84 -22.16 -0.59
N GLU A 134 -18.01 -21.98 0.72
CA GLU A 134 -19.15 -22.52 1.48
C GLU A 134 -20.41 -21.69 1.25
N ASP A 135 -20.27 -20.39 1.04
CA ASP A 135 -21.37 -19.44 0.97
C ASP A 135 -21.74 -19.05 -0.47
N THR A 136 -20.81 -19.18 -1.40
CA THR A 136 -20.99 -18.75 -2.80
C THR A 136 -20.19 -19.64 -3.76
N PRO A 137 -20.67 -19.88 -5.00
CA PRO A 137 -19.87 -20.59 -5.99
C PRO A 137 -18.56 -19.85 -6.28
N LEU A 138 -17.44 -20.59 -6.18
CA LEU A 138 -16.07 -20.10 -6.45
C LEU A 138 -15.22 -21.17 -7.12
N ASN A 139 -15.80 -21.96 -8.05
CA ASN A 139 -15.10 -23.07 -8.68
C ASN A 139 -14.53 -22.72 -10.05
N THR A 140 -14.99 -21.65 -10.67
CA THR A 140 -14.60 -21.21 -12.01
C THR A 140 -14.31 -19.73 -12.06
N ILE A 141 -13.64 -19.28 -13.12
CA ILE A 141 -13.38 -17.83 -13.33
C ILE A 141 -14.69 -17.06 -13.53
N GLU A 142 -15.71 -17.70 -14.11
CA GLU A 142 -17.03 -17.12 -14.30
C GLU A 142 -17.77 -16.94 -12.97
N ASP A 143 -17.64 -17.90 -12.05
CA ASP A 143 -18.16 -17.75 -10.68
C ASP A 143 -17.54 -16.54 -9.98
N LEU A 144 -16.20 -16.40 -10.07
CA LEU A 144 -15.49 -15.29 -9.46
C LEU A 144 -15.89 -13.95 -10.09
N LYS A 145 -16.02 -13.85 -11.42
CA LYS A 145 -16.51 -12.66 -12.11
C LYS A 145 -17.92 -12.29 -11.67
N ALA A 146 -18.82 -13.28 -11.61
CA ALA A 146 -20.20 -13.07 -11.15
C ALA A 146 -20.26 -12.59 -9.69
N LEU A 147 -19.35 -13.09 -8.84
CA LEU A 147 -19.24 -12.59 -7.47
C LEU A 147 -18.77 -11.12 -7.44
N LEU A 148 -17.75 -10.75 -8.22
CA LEU A 148 -17.27 -9.37 -8.29
C LEU A 148 -18.39 -8.42 -8.76
N ASP A 149 -19.15 -8.78 -9.81
CA ASP A 149 -20.29 -7.98 -10.28
C ASP A 149 -21.37 -7.82 -9.19
N ARG A 150 -21.64 -8.88 -8.42
CA ARG A 150 -22.58 -8.83 -7.30
C ARG A 150 -22.10 -7.93 -6.18
N ILE A 151 -20.83 -8.01 -5.80
CA ILE A 151 -20.22 -7.18 -4.78
C ILE A 151 -20.34 -5.70 -5.14
N ASP A 152 -20.10 -5.34 -6.38
CA ASP A 152 -20.22 -3.96 -6.86
C ASP A 152 -21.62 -3.38 -6.68
N GLY A 153 -22.66 -4.21 -6.82
CA GLY A 153 -24.06 -3.80 -6.70
C GLY A 153 -24.66 -3.91 -5.31
N GLU A 154 -24.16 -4.79 -4.45
CA GLU A 154 -24.86 -5.18 -3.21
C GLU A 154 -24.08 -4.80 -1.93
N VAL A 155 -22.73 -4.79 -1.99
CA VAL A 155 -21.91 -4.51 -0.80
C VAL A 155 -21.67 -3.01 -0.66
N PRO A 156 -21.89 -2.40 0.53
CA PRO A 156 -21.61 -0.99 0.77
C PRO A 156 -20.17 -0.60 0.39
N ALA A 157 -19.98 0.59 -0.17
CA ALA A 157 -18.68 1.03 -0.69
C ALA A 157 -17.59 1.16 0.39
N ASP A 158 -17.98 1.37 1.65
CA ASP A 158 -17.11 1.50 2.82
C ASP A 158 -16.80 0.16 3.53
N THR A 159 -17.20 -0.95 2.92
CA THR A 159 -16.93 -2.30 3.42
C THR A 159 -15.69 -2.87 2.74
N VAL A 160 -14.74 -3.39 3.51
CA VAL A 160 -13.63 -4.18 2.97
C VAL A 160 -14.14 -5.56 2.58
N VAL A 161 -13.81 -5.98 1.37
CA VAL A 161 -14.25 -7.28 0.85
C VAL A 161 -13.08 -8.24 0.80
N ASP A 162 -13.25 -9.36 1.49
CA ASP A 162 -12.29 -10.46 1.53
C ASP A 162 -12.87 -11.70 0.84
N ILE A 163 -12.22 -12.19 -0.22
CA ILE A 163 -12.64 -13.38 -0.97
C ILE A 163 -11.61 -14.49 -0.73
N TYR A 164 -12.04 -15.56 -0.09
CA TYR A 164 -11.23 -16.75 0.19
C TYR A 164 -11.47 -17.81 -0.89
N LEU A 165 -10.48 -17.98 -1.76
CA LEU A 165 -10.57 -18.82 -2.92
C LEU A 165 -10.20 -20.28 -2.60
N PRO A 166 -10.96 -21.28 -3.07
CA PRO A 166 -10.63 -22.69 -2.91
C PRO A 166 -9.38 -23.08 -3.75
N PRO A 167 -8.79 -24.26 -3.50
CA PRO A 167 -7.63 -24.78 -4.23
C PRO A 167 -8.01 -25.29 -5.63
N VAL A 168 -8.44 -24.40 -6.50
CA VAL A 168 -8.82 -24.69 -7.88
C VAL A 168 -8.01 -23.84 -8.87
N THR A 169 -8.06 -24.22 -10.14
CA THR A 169 -7.49 -23.42 -11.24
C THR A 169 -8.58 -22.58 -11.89
N TYR A 170 -8.37 -21.27 -11.86
CA TYR A 170 -9.18 -20.29 -12.56
C TYR A 170 -8.55 -20.01 -13.92
N THR A 171 -9.15 -20.49 -15.00
CA THR A 171 -8.62 -20.29 -16.36
C THR A 171 -9.31 -19.13 -17.04
N GLY A 172 -8.54 -18.11 -17.41
CA GLY A 172 -8.99 -16.90 -18.08
C GLY A 172 -8.56 -15.61 -17.38
N ASP A 173 -8.90 -14.49 -17.99
CA ASP A 173 -8.49 -13.17 -17.50
C ASP A 173 -9.49 -12.62 -16.49
N LEU A 174 -8.96 -11.98 -15.44
CA LEU A 174 -9.72 -11.33 -14.38
C LEU A 174 -9.41 -9.84 -14.35
N HIS A 175 -10.41 -9.01 -14.06
CA HIS A 175 -10.27 -7.58 -13.93
C HIS A 175 -10.95 -7.09 -12.65
N ILE A 176 -10.20 -6.42 -11.79
CA ILE A 176 -10.69 -5.75 -10.59
C ILE A 176 -10.61 -4.24 -10.86
N SER A 177 -11.76 -3.60 -11.11
CA SER A 177 -11.80 -2.21 -11.57
C SER A 177 -12.73 -1.28 -10.78
N SER A 178 -13.86 -1.80 -10.32
CA SER A 178 -14.89 -0.93 -9.73
C SER A 178 -14.58 -0.55 -8.30
N ARG A 179 -14.13 -1.53 -7.51
CA ARG A 179 -13.73 -1.35 -6.12
C ARG A 179 -12.60 -2.30 -5.74
N ALA A 180 -11.90 -2.00 -4.67
CA ALA A 180 -10.92 -2.93 -4.13
C ALA A 180 -11.58 -4.15 -3.51
N VAL A 181 -11.02 -5.30 -3.80
CA VAL A 181 -11.32 -6.57 -3.14
C VAL A 181 -10.02 -7.28 -2.82
N ASN A 182 -9.98 -8.02 -1.72
CA ASN A 182 -8.83 -8.83 -1.35
C ASN A 182 -9.07 -10.27 -1.81
N LEU A 183 -8.09 -10.88 -2.46
CA LEU A 183 -8.13 -12.28 -2.88
C LEU A 183 -7.11 -13.07 -2.05
N TYR A 184 -7.60 -14.02 -1.30
CA TYR A 184 -6.80 -14.96 -0.51
C TYR A 184 -6.92 -16.35 -1.12
N GLY A 185 -5.81 -16.86 -1.66
CA GLY A 185 -5.74 -18.20 -2.18
C GLY A 185 -5.59 -19.25 -1.09
N CYS A 186 -5.71 -20.50 -1.46
CA CYS A 186 -5.51 -21.64 -0.56
C CYS A 186 -4.04 -22.04 -0.51
N CYS A 187 -3.52 -22.29 0.70
CA CYS A 187 -2.16 -22.78 0.93
C CYS A 187 -2.08 -23.77 2.11
N ASP A 188 -3.20 -24.36 2.54
CA ASP A 188 -3.32 -25.19 3.74
C ASP A 188 -2.90 -26.67 3.55
N GLY A 189 -2.29 -26.99 2.40
CA GLY A 189 -1.89 -28.36 2.05
C GLY A 189 -2.95 -29.16 1.29
N SER A 190 -4.17 -28.63 1.10
CA SER A 190 -5.20 -29.22 0.23
C SER A 190 -4.94 -28.94 -1.25
N GLY A 191 -4.05 -27.97 -1.54
CA GLY A 191 -3.66 -27.52 -2.85
C GLY A 191 -3.34 -26.02 -2.87
N ARG A 192 -3.10 -25.49 -4.05
CA ARG A 192 -2.89 -24.05 -4.29
C ARG A 192 -4.01 -23.51 -5.17
N THR A 193 -4.39 -22.27 -4.95
CA THR A 193 -5.24 -21.56 -5.86
C THR A 193 -4.40 -21.07 -7.04
N VAL A 194 -4.77 -21.43 -8.26
CA VAL A 194 -4.02 -21.10 -9.47
C VAL A 194 -4.85 -20.16 -10.35
N ILE A 195 -4.25 -19.09 -10.83
CA ILE A 195 -4.77 -18.22 -11.88
C ILE A 195 -4.02 -18.55 -13.17
N GLU A 196 -4.68 -19.24 -14.09
CA GLU A 196 -4.17 -19.56 -15.42
C GLU A 196 -4.69 -18.52 -16.42
N GLY A 197 -4.01 -17.38 -16.50
CA GLY A 197 -4.43 -16.22 -17.27
C GLY A 197 -3.80 -14.95 -16.75
N SER A 198 -4.47 -13.81 -16.93
CA SER A 198 -4.00 -12.51 -16.46
C SER A 198 -4.94 -11.90 -15.40
N LEU A 199 -4.37 -11.09 -14.52
CA LEU A 199 -5.13 -10.23 -13.61
C LEU A 199 -4.76 -8.77 -13.86
N THR A 200 -5.78 -7.94 -14.08
CA THR A 200 -5.62 -6.48 -14.13
C THR A 200 -6.30 -5.83 -12.94
N VAL A 201 -5.56 -4.98 -12.22
CA VAL A 201 -6.07 -4.16 -11.11
C VAL A 201 -6.04 -2.70 -11.53
N SER A 202 -7.23 -2.06 -11.59
CA SER A 202 -7.39 -0.68 -12.05
C SER A 202 -8.41 0.11 -11.21
N THR A 203 -8.55 -0.23 -9.94
CA THR A 203 -9.45 0.46 -8.99
C THR A 203 -9.08 1.93 -8.80
N HIS A 204 -9.98 2.71 -8.25
CA HIS A 204 -9.68 4.09 -7.93
C HIS A 204 -8.80 4.19 -6.66
N VAL A 205 -7.85 5.11 -6.68
CA VAL A 205 -7.08 5.49 -5.48
C VAL A 205 -8.07 6.14 -4.48
N PRO A 206 -8.04 5.80 -3.18
CA PRO A 206 -6.97 5.14 -2.44
C PRO A 206 -7.18 3.64 -2.18
N ASP A 207 -8.17 3.05 -2.80
CA ASP A 207 -8.50 1.64 -2.55
C ASP A 207 -7.32 0.72 -2.89
N LYS A 208 -7.00 -0.19 -2.00
CA LYS A 208 -5.92 -1.14 -2.15
C LYS A 208 -6.45 -2.56 -2.30
N VAL A 209 -5.99 -3.24 -3.33
CA VAL A 209 -6.23 -4.67 -3.56
C VAL A 209 -5.11 -5.47 -2.89
N VAL A 210 -5.47 -6.50 -2.15
CA VAL A 210 -4.51 -7.48 -1.61
C VAL A 210 -4.67 -8.81 -2.34
N LEU A 211 -3.56 -9.35 -2.83
CA LEU A 211 -3.47 -10.67 -3.44
C LEU A 211 -2.53 -11.50 -2.59
N HIS A 212 -3.03 -12.58 -2.02
CA HIS A 212 -2.28 -13.41 -1.08
C HIS A 212 -2.42 -14.89 -1.42
N ASP A 213 -1.33 -15.64 -1.35
CA ASP A 213 -1.30 -17.10 -1.56
C ASP A 213 -1.79 -17.58 -2.95
N LEU A 214 -1.52 -16.82 -4.00
CA LEU A 214 -1.96 -17.13 -5.38
C LEU A 214 -0.79 -17.56 -6.26
N ASP A 215 -1.00 -18.60 -7.06
CA ASP A 215 -0.06 -19.00 -8.10
C ASP A 215 -0.56 -18.55 -9.47
N PHE A 216 0.18 -17.66 -10.13
CA PHE A 216 -0.09 -17.20 -11.49
C PHE A 216 0.72 -18.04 -12.49
N VAL A 217 0.04 -18.65 -13.45
CA VAL A 217 0.66 -19.48 -14.48
C VAL A 217 0.22 -19.00 -15.85
N GLY A 218 1.18 -18.68 -16.71
CA GLY A 218 0.91 -18.10 -18.01
C GLY A 218 1.65 -18.77 -19.15
N ASN A 219 1.38 -18.28 -20.34
CA ASN A 219 2.07 -18.64 -21.58
C ASN A 219 2.23 -17.37 -22.45
N GLY A 220 2.98 -16.39 -21.93
CA GLY A 220 3.14 -15.06 -22.52
C GLY A 220 2.18 -14.02 -21.91
N GLY A 221 2.25 -12.78 -22.36
CA GLY A 221 1.51 -11.66 -21.79
C GLY A 221 1.96 -11.29 -20.37
N ASN A 222 1.11 -10.56 -19.63
CA ASN A 222 1.39 -10.16 -18.24
C ASN A 222 0.57 -11.04 -17.28
N GLY A 223 1.19 -11.51 -16.20
CA GLY A 223 0.48 -12.23 -15.15
C GLY A 223 -0.38 -11.29 -14.30
N LEU A 224 0.23 -10.22 -13.78
CA LEU A 224 -0.44 -9.13 -13.09
C LEU A 224 -0.09 -7.81 -13.76
N THR A 225 -1.10 -6.98 -14.00
CA THR A 225 -0.90 -5.56 -14.36
C THR A 225 -1.64 -4.69 -13.36
N ALA A 226 -0.92 -3.85 -12.62
CA ALA A 226 -1.50 -2.91 -11.67
C ALA A 226 -1.35 -1.47 -12.15
N THR A 227 -2.48 -0.82 -12.37
CA THR A 227 -2.60 0.63 -12.57
C THR A 227 -3.21 1.32 -11.34
N ALA A 228 -3.39 0.58 -10.27
CA ALA A 228 -3.89 1.03 -8.97
C ALA A 228 -3.06 0.42 -7.83
N SER A 229 -3.38 0.81 -6.60
CA SER A 229 -2.67 0.31 -5.41
C SER A 229 -2.94 -1.18 -5.20
N THR A 230 -1.89 -1.98 -5.17
CA THR A 230 -1.95 -3.43 -5.04
C THR A 230 -0.85 -3.92 -4.08
N MET A 231 -1.18 -4.89 -3.23
CA MET A 231 -0.21 -5.65 -2.44
C MET A 231 -0.23 -7.10 -2.88
N ILE A 232 0.93 -7.66 -3.15
CA ILE A 232 1.09 -9.08 -3.43
C ILE A 232 1.98 -9.72 -2.37
N GLU A 233 1.48 -10.78 -1.76
CA GLU A 233 2.16 -11.49 -0.67
C GLU A 233 2.07 -13.00 -0.88
N ASN A 234 3.19 -13.69 -0.75
CA ASN A 234 3.29 -15.14 -0.93
C ASN A 234 2.69 -15.66 -2.26
N CYS A 235 2.80 -14.85 -3.32
CA CYS A 235 2.33 -15.18 -4.67
C CYS A 235 3.47 -15.68 -5.55
N SER A 236 3.14 -16.48 -6.57
CA SER A 236 4.11 -16.91 -7.58
C SER A 236 3.66 -16.54 -8.99
N PHE A 237 4.62 -16.20 -9.85
CA PHE A 237 4.39 -15.80 -11.25
C PHE A 237 5.32 -16.58 -12.17
N THR A 238 4.75 -17.40 -13.06
CA THR A 238 5.55 -18.31 -13.91
C THR A 238 5.04 -18.33 -15.34
N GLY A 239 5.97 -18.23 -16.32
CA GLY A 239 5.68 -18.46 -17.74
C GLY A 239 5.13 -17.27 -18.51
N TYR A 240 5.30 -16.05 -18.01
CA TYR A 240 4.80 -14.83 -18.63
C TYR A 240 5.88 -14.09 -19.44
N ASP A 241 5.45 -13.16 -20.30
CA ASP A 241 6.36 -12.13 -20.84
C ASP A 241 6.77 -11.18 -19.68
N ILE A 242 5.79 -10.78 -18.84
CA ILE A 242 6.06 -10.04 -17.60
C ILE A 242 5.25 -10.69 -16.47
N GLY A 243 5.94 -11.18 -15.43
CA GLY A 243 5.27 -11.80 -14.27
C GLY A 243 4.31 -10.83 -13.59
N ALA A 244 4.81 -9.68 -13.15
CA ALA A 244 3.99 -8.59 -12.63
C ALA A 244 4.51 -7.23 -13.12
N ALA A 245 3.58 -6.34 -13.47
CA ALA A 245 3.86 -5.00 -13.96
C ALA A 245 3.12 -3.93 -13.17
N VAL A 246 3.82 -2.86 -12.81
CA VAL A 246 3.24 -1.60 -12.36
C VAL A 246 3.24 -0.63 -13.51
N GLU A 247 2.08 -0.09 -13.86
CA GLU A 247 1.91 0.81 -14.99
C GLU A 247 1.02 2.01 -14.65
N ASN A 248 1.15 3.10 -15.41
CA ASN A 248 0.20 4.21 -15.48
C ASN A 248 -0.30 4.78 -14.14
N GLY A 249 0.57 4.88 -13.18
CA GLY A 249 0.20 5.44 -11.88
C GLY A 249 -0.15 4.41 -10.81
N GLY A 250 -0.04 3.13 -11.14
CA GLY A 250 -0.18 2.06 -10.18
C GLY A 250 0.92 2.04 -9.12
N MET A 251 0.66 1.27 -8.08
CA MET A 251 1.58 1.01 -6.97
C MET A 251 1.49 -0.46 -6.61
N ILE A 252 2.62 -1.16 -6.54
CA ILE A 252 2.64 -2.54 -6.04
C ILE A 252 3.58 -2.65 -4.84
N GLY A 253 3.06 -3.16 -3.71
CA GLY A 253 3.87 -3.73 -2.64
C GLY A 253 4.11 -5.21 -2.90
N VAL A 254 5.33 -5.70 -2.66
CA VAL A 254 5.73 -7.08 -2.92
C VAL A 254 6.37 -7.65 -1.66
N GLU A 255 5.93 -8.83 -1.21
CA GLU A 255 6.52 -9.53 -0.07
C GLU A 255 6.45 -11.04 -0.28
N ALA A 256 7.54 -11.74 0.01
CA ALA A 256 7.64 -13.21 -0.03
C ALA A 256 7.17 -13.86 -1.35
N CYS A 257 7.30 -13.15 -2.47
CA CYS A 257 6.84 -13.60 -3.78
C CYS A 257 7.91 -14.32 -4.58
N THR A 258 7.49 -15.16 -5.53
CA THR A 258 8.37 -15.86 -6.46
C THR A 258 8.08 -15.44 -7.89
N PHE A 259 9.10 -14.94 -8.59
CA PHE A 259 9.04 -14.64 -10.04
C PHE A 259 9.96 -15.58 -10.76
N ARG A 260 9.41 -16.52 -11.55
CA ARG A 260 10.19 -17.61 -12.10
C ARG A 260 9.87 -17.89 -13.56
N ASN A 261 10.95 -18.10 -14.37
CA ASN A 261 10.83 -18.50 -15.77
C ASN A 261 9.93 -17.55 -16.59
N ASN A 262 10.03 -16.26 -16.37
CA ASN A 262 9.40 -15.22 -17.18
C ASN A 262 10.44 -14.58 -18.09
N LYS A 263 10.03 -13.84 -19.14
CA LYS A 263 10.99 -12.97 -19.83
C LYS A 263 11.43 -11.84 -18.90
N ILE A 264 10.46 -11.18 -18.22
CA ILE A 264 10.70 -10.20 -17.15
C ILE A 264 9.96 -10.66 -15.91
N GLY A 265 10.65 -10.84 -14.79
CA GLY A 265 10.00 -11.22 -13.54
C GLY A 265 9.08 -10.12 -13.03
N PHE A 266 9.60 -8.92 -12.86
CA PHE A 266 8.85 -7.74 -12.41
C PHE A 266 9.24 -6.49 -13.21
N SER A 267 8.26 -5.66 -13.57
CA SER A 267 8.49 -4.41 -14.30
C SER A 267 7.88 -3.20 -13.59
N TYR A 268 8.69 -2.15 -13.42
CA TYR A 268 8.25 -0.82 -13.00
C TYR A 268 8.17 0.12 -14.19
N ASP A 269 6.95 0.50 -14.58
CA ASP A 269 6.67 1.52 -15.59
C ASP A 269 5.56 2.47 -15.12
N THR A 270 5.89 3.30 -14.15
CA THR A 270 4.92 4.20 -13.53
C THR A 270 5.48 5.61 -13.36
N LEU A 271 4.63 6.61 -13.52
CA LEU A 271 4.94 8.01 -13.25
C LEU A 271 4.34 8.49 -11.91
N SER A 272 3.69 7.61 -11.18
CA SER A 272 3.17 7.90 -9.84
C SER A 272 4.11 7.40 -8.76
N TYR A 273 4.15 8.12 -7.65
CA TYR A 273 4.89 7.66 -6.47
C TYR A 273 4.28 6.35 -5.96
N SER A 274 5.11 5.33 -5.93
CA SER A 274 4.75 4.09 -5.23
C SER A 274 5.11 4.27 -3.76
N PHE A 275 4.12 4.08 -2.88
CA PHE A 275 4.36 3.96 -1.44
C PHE A 275 4.78 2.54 -1.05
N SER A 276 5.16 1.71 -2.00
CA SER A 276 5.82 0.45 -1.69
C SER A 276 7.14 0.76 -1.01
N LYS A 277 7.14 0.67 0.31
CA LYS A 277 8.24 1.16 1.14
C LYS A 277 9.51 0.35 0.98
N ASP A 278 9.38 -0.92 0.63
CA ASP A 278 10.33 -1.85 1.16
C ASP A 278 11.01 -2.70 0.07
N GLY A 279 10.73 -2.44 -1.19
CA GLY A 279 11.35 -3.20 -2.30
C GLY A 279 10.74 -4.59 -2.45
N PHE A 280 11.55 -5.62 -2.30
CA PHE A 280 11.18 -7.03 -2.54
C PHE A 280 11.60 -7.93 -1.37
N PRO A 281 11.16 -7.66 -0.13
CA PRO A 281 11.58 -8.48 0.99
C PRO A 281 11.20 -9.95 0.82
N ASP A 282 12.16 -10.83 1.15
CA ASP A 282 12.02 -12.29 1.16
C ASP A 282 11.54 -12.93 -0.16
N CYS A 283 11.78 -12.25 -1.29
CA CYS A 283 11.39 -12.73 -2.61
C CYS A 283 12.40 -13.70 -3.22
N ARG A 284 11.93 -14.48 -4.21
CA ARG A 284 12.75 -15.32 -5.08
C ARG A 284 12.56 -14.89 -6.52
N ILE A 285 13.64 -14.54 -7.19
CA ILE A 285 13.66 -14.07 -8.57
C ILE A 285 14.60 -14.96 -9.35
N GLU A 286 14.03 -15.94 -10.07
CA GLU A 286 14.80 -17.07 -10.55
C GLU A 286 14.49 -17.45 -12.00
N GLY A 287 15.54 -17.67 -12.82
CA GLY A 287 15.42 -18.20 -14.16
C GLY A 287 14.69 -17.30 -15.15
N ASN A 288 14.60 -15.99 -14.90
CA ASN A 288 14.01 -15.03 -15.83
C ASN A 288 15.09 -14.54 -16.82
N ASP A 289 14.68 -14.05 -18.02
CA ASP A 289 15.65 -13.35 -18.88
C ASP A 289 16.11 -12.06 -18.19
N VAL A 290 15.16 -11.31 -17.61
CA VAL A 290 15.41 -10.16 -16.72
C VAL A 290 14.64 -10.37 -15.42
N GLY A 291 15.31 -10.31 -14.27
CA GLY A 291 14.66 -10.47 -12.97
C GLY A 291 13.74 -9.30 -12.66
N ILE A 292 14.29 -8.10 -12.54
CA ILE A 292 13.53 -6.86 -12.31
C ILE A 292 13.97 -5.81 -13.32
N GLN A 293 13.00 -5.10 -13.91
CA GLN A 293 13.22 -4.02 -14.86
C GLN A 293 12.62 -2.71 -14.38
N PHE A 294 13.42 -1.63 -14.42
CA PHE A 294 12.98 -0.27 -14.16
C PHE A 294 12.88 0.51 -15.48
N VAL A 295 11.66 0.77 -15.95
CA VAL A 295 11.40 1.52 -17.18
C VAL A 295 11.23 3.01 -16.87
N ASN A 296 10.30 3.35 -16.00
CA ASN A 296 10.03 4.71 -15.54
C ASN A 296 9.71 4.71 -14.03
N LEU A 297 10.20 5.76 -13.34
CA LEU A 297 9.81 6.10 -11.97
C LEU A 297 9.75 7.62 -11.83
N PRO A 298 8.83 8.18 -11.04
CA PRO A 298 8.63 9.64 -10.93
C PRO A 298 9.73 10.36 -10.13
N GLY A 299 10.67 9.65 -9.56
CA GLY A 299 11.80 10.15 -8.78
C GLY A 299 12.59 9.00 -8.19
N ALA A 300 13.57 9.31 -7.37
CA ALA A 300 14.34 8.28 -6.66
C ALA A 300 13.43 7.56 -5.65
N MET A 301 13.28 6.27 -5.82
CA MET A 301 12.55 5.39 -4.92
C MET A 301 13.53 4.36 -4.35
N PRO A 302 14.04 4.57 -3.12
CA PRO A 302 14.94 3.62 -2.49
C PRO A 302 14.23 2.27 -2.32
N LEU A 303 14.82 1.22 -2.89
CA LEU A 303 14.32 -0.15 -2.78
C LEU A 303 15.31 -1.00 -2.01
N ASP A 304 14.79 -1.77 -1.05
CA ASP A 304 15.52 -2.77 -0.29
C ASP A 304 15.23 -4.17 -0.85
N PHE A 305 16.26 -5.03 -0.82
CA PHE A 305 16.17 -6.42 -1.25
C PHE A 305 16.51 -7.39 -0.11
N PHE A 306 16.13 -7.02 1.09
CA PHE A 306 16.35 -7.84 2.28
C PHE A 306 15.77 -9.24 2.11
N GLY A 307 16.63 -10.27 2.25
CA GLY A 307 16.23 -11.67 2.12
C GLY A 307 15.89 -12.12 0.70
N THR A 308 15.96 -11.22 -0.29
CA THR A 308 15.68 -11.57 -1.69
C THR A 308 16.79 -12.43 -2.29
N VAL A 309 16.39 -13.49 -2.98
CA VAL A 309 17.31 -14.41 -3.69
C VAL A 309 17.17 -14.19 -5.18
N PHE A 310 18.28 -13.87 -5.86
CA PHE A 310 18.41 -13.85 -7.31
C PHE A 310 19.17 -15.10 -7.75
N SER A 311 18.61 -15.87 -8.68
CA SER A 311 19.20 -17.12 -9.11
C SER A 311 18.93 -17.41 -10.59
N GLY A 312 19.97 -17.64 -11.36
CA GLY A 312 19.88 -18.11 -12.74
C GLY A 312 19.17 -17.17 -13.72
N ASN A 313 19.04 -15.89 -13.42
CA ASN A 313 18.50 -14.90 -14.35
C ASN A 313 19.56 -14.50 -15.41
N GLY A 314 19.12 -14.12 -16.60
CA GLY A 314 20.01 -13.56 -17.62
C GLY A 314 20.58 -12.20 -17.18
N THR A 315 19.75 -11.38 -16.58
CA THR A 315 20.10 -10.13 -15.89
C THR A 315 19.26 -10.04 -14.63
N ASP A 316 19.87 -9.91 -13.46
CA ASP A 316 19.10 -9.85 -12.21
C ASP A 316 18.30 -8.56 -12.10
N ILE A 317 18.93 -7.41 -12.40
CA ILE A 317 18.29 -6.09 -12.32
C ILE A 317 18.71 -5.25 -13.53
N ASP A 318 17.73 -4.83 -14.32
CA ASP A 318 17.87 -3.85 -15.40
C ASP A 318 17.41 -2.48 -14.91
N ASN A 319 18.38 -1.58 -14.63
CA ASN A 319 18.12 -0.27 -13.99
C ASN A 319 18.77 0.88 -14.79
N PRO A 320 18.32 1.12 -16.04
CA PRO A 320 18.90 2.18 -16.88
C PRO A 320 18.62 3.59 -16.34
N ILE A 321 17.59 3.77 -15.53
CA ILE A 321 17.22 5.04 -14.89
C ILE A 321 18.00 5.34 -13.61
N GLN A 322 18.89 4.42 -13.20
CA GLN A 322 19.74 4.56 -12.01
C GLN A 322 18.95 4.83 -10.71
N ASN A 323 17.80 4.17 -10.55
CA ASN A 323 17.04 4.23 -9.30
C ASN A 323 17.90 3.71 -8.13
N PRO A 324 17.86 4.34 -6.95
CA PRO A 324 18.56 3.85 -5.77
C PRO A 324 18.07 2.46 -5.35
N ILE A 325 18.99 1.52 -5.19
CA ILE A 325 18.71 0.16 -4.71
C ILE A 325 19.74 -0.23 -3.65
N ASP A 326 19.28 -0.92 -2.62
CA ASP A 326 20.15 -1.53 -1.60
C ASP A 326 20.20 -3.04 -1.80
N LEU A 327 21.34 -3.53 -2.25
CA LEU A 327 21.61 -4.96 -2.47
C LEU A 327 22.43 -5.60 -1.34
N SER A 328 22.71 -4.87 -0.26
CA SER A 328 23.56 -5.34 0.82
C SER A 328 23.06 -6.61 1.51
N ASN A 329 21.74 -6.83 1.48
CA ASN A 329 21.07 -7.98 2.10
C ASN A 329 20.43 -8.92 1.06
N ALA A 330 20.71 -8.75 -0.22
CA ALA A 330 20.29 -9.66 -1.28
C ALA A 330 21.27 -10.84 -1.38
N ILE A 331 20.75 -11.96 -1.87
CA ILE A 331 21.50 -13.21 -2.07
C ILE A 331 21.56 -13.49 -3.57
N PHE A 332 22.76 -13.74 -4.10
CA PHE A 332 22.99 -14.08 -5.51
C PHE A 332 23.55 -15.50 -5.60
N GLU A 333 22.84 -16.40 -6.33
CA GLU A 333 23.17 -17.82 -6.49
C GLU A 333 23.44 -18.20 -7.95
#